data_21791284f9914b7795c4f3721f762aaf
#
_entry.id   21791284f9914b7795c4f3721f762aaf
#
_cell.length_a   1.000
_cell.length_b   1.000
_cell.length_c   1.000
_cell.angle_alpha   90.00
_cell.angle_beta   90.00
_cell.angle_gamma   90.00
#
_symmetry.space_group_name_H-M   'P 1'
#
loop_
_entity.id
_entity.type
_entity.pdbx_description
1 polymer ?
#
loop_
_entity_poly.entity_id
_entity_poly.type
_entity_poly.pdbx_seq_one_letter_code
_entity_poly.pdbx_strand_id
1 'polypeptide(L)'
;MNTLGPAVTSHDAMKELMEAGMNIARLNMSHGDYSEHQERLDLVRSVSKELGLNVAALADLQGPKIRTGLFEKAEGESNGKIDLKIGGKFTITTDDIVGNQERVSTTFKGLPQDCKPGDVILIDDGKTVLQVDSVSGNDVNCHCTVAGPVGDHKGINLPGVAVSIPALTKKDEENLRWALKAGIDLVALSFVRHGSDIDRVHEIMDEEGRTVPVIAKLEKPQAIENLDEIIDVFDAVMVARGDMAVECPLEEVPLIQKQIIEKARLQAKPVIVATQTVSYTHPDAADDLLCVDL
;
A
#
# COMPACT_ATOMS: atom_id res chain seq x y z
N MET A 1 -16.05 5.93 -0.51
CA MET A 1 -15.36 4.81 0.21
C MET A 1 -14.67 5.35 1.45
N ASN A 2 -14.79 4.66 2.58
CA ASN A 2 -14.18 5.06 3.84
C ASN A 2 -13.37 3.90 4.44
N THR A 3 -12.16 4.20 4.93
CA THR A 3 -11.37 3.21 5.65
C THR A 3 -11.85 3.12 7.09
N LEU A 4 -12.15 1.91 7.54
CA LEU A 4 -12.55 1.65 8.91
C LEU A 4 -11.31 1.58 9.81
N GLY A 5 -11.26 2.47 10.78
CA GLY A 5 -10.19 2.57 11.77
C GLY A 5 -10.74 2.68 13.19
N PRO A 6 -9.87 2.92 14.19
CA PRO A 6 -10.27 3.03 15.59
C PRO A 6 -11.31 4.10 15.90
N ALA A 7 -11.44 5.10 15.02
CA ALA A 7 -12.45 6.17 15.18
C ALA A 7 -13.88 5.72 14.83
N VAL A 8 -14.06 4.58 14.16
CA VAL A 8 -15.36 4.09 13.70
C VAL A 8 -15.60 2.69 14.27
N THR A 9 -15.81 2.62 15.57
CA THR A 9 -16.03 1.37 16.29
C THR A 9 -17.43 1.29 16.91
N SER A 10 -18.18 2.40 16.94
CA SER A 10 -19.54 2.42 17.48
C SER A 10 -20.58 2.32 16.38
N HIS A 11 -21.76 1.80 16.75
CA HIS A 11 -22.94 1.72 15.89
C HIS A 11 -23.32 3.11 15.33
N ASP A 12 -23.35 4.13 16.20
CA ASP A 12 -23.77 5.49 15.80
C ASP A 12 -22.79 6.11 14.81
N ALA A 13 -21.48 5.98 15.03
CA ALA A 13 -20.48 6.49 14.09
C ALA A 13 -20.55 5.77 12.73
N MET A 14 -20.82 4.47 12.70
CA MET A 14 -21.02 3.72 11.47
C MET A 14 -22.28 4.19 10.74
N LYS A 15 -23.36 4.43 11.47
CA LYS A 15 -24.62 4.93 10.95
C LYS A 15 -24.47 6.31 10.32
N GLU A 16 -23.81 7.25 11.02
CA GLU A 16 -23.52 8.58 10.49
C GLU A 16 -22.73 8.53 9.18
N LEU A 17 -21.71 7.65 9.08
CA LEU A 17 -20.95 7.48 7.84
C LEU A 17 -21.81 6.94 6.70
N MET A 18 -22.68 5.98 6.95
CA MET A 18 -23.55 5.43 5.93
C MET A 18 -24.62 6.43 5.47
N GLU A 19 -25.21 7.18 6.41
CA GLU A 19 -26.17 8.26 6.11
C GLU A 19 -25.50 9.42 5.36
N ALA A 20 -24.20 9.67 5.62
CA ALA A 20 -23.38 10.64 4.87
C ALA A 20 -22.98 10.14 3.46
N GLY A 21 -23.38 8.92 3.07
CA GLY A 21 -23.17 8.39 1.72
C GLY A 21 -22.03 7.40 1.58
N MET A 22 -21.56 6.78 2.67
CA MET A 22 -20.62 5.67 2.56
C MET A 22 -21.29 4.48 1.87
N ASN A 23 -20.70 4.02 0.75
CA ASN A 23 -21.15 2.84 0.01
C ASN A 23 -20.10 1.74 -0.12
N ILE A 24 -18.85 2.02 0.27
CA ILE A 24 -17.78 1.01 0.41
C ILE A 24 -17.05 1.23 1.73
N ALA A 25 -17.03 0.19 2.56
CA ALA A 25 -16.27 0.12 3.81
C ALA A 25 -14.95 -0.63 3.57
N ARG A 26 -13.80 0.07 3.65
CA ARG A 26 -12.48 -0.52 3.41
C ARG A 26 -11.87 -1.03 4.71
N LEU A 27 -11.52 -2.32 4.73
CA LEU A 27 -10.72 -2.99 5.76
C LEU A 27 -9.26 -3.05 5.27
N ASN A 28 -8.38 -2.29 5.93
CA ASN A 28 -6.95 -2.29 5.59
C ASN A 28 -6.25 -3.47 6.28
N MET A 29 -5.92 -4.51 5.52
CA MET A 29 -5.30 -5.74 6.03
C MET A 29 -3.83 -5.57 6.46
N SER A 30 -3.27 -4.36 6.31
CA SER A 30 -1.92 -4.03 6.82
C SER A 30 -1.89 -3.83 8.34
N HIS A 31 -3.04 -3.63 8.98
CA HIS A 31 -3.19 -3.30 10.39
C HIS A 31 -4.35 -4.06 11.01
N GLY A 32 -4.28 -4.31 12.31
CA GLY A 32 -5.29 -5.04 13.04
C GLY A 32 -5.17 -6.55 12.88
N ASP A 33 -6.01 -7.27 13.60
CA ASP A 33 -6.13 -8.72 13.51
C ASP A 33 -7.49 -9.15 12.90
N TYR A 34 -7.66 -10.44 12.67
CA TYR A 34 -8.90 -10.95 12.06
C TYR A 34 -10.14 -10.76 12.94
N SER A 35 -9.98 -10.74 14.26
CA SER A 35 -11.08 -10.50 15.21
C SER A 35 -11.60 -9.07 15.07
N GLU A 36 -10.70 -8.08 15.06
CA GLU A 36 -11.04 -6.68 14.84
C GLU A 36 -11.70 -6.45 13.47
N HIS A 37 -11.18 -7.09 12.43
CA HIS A 37 -11.77 -6.98 11.09
C HIS A 37 -13.15 -7.62 11.02
N GLN A 38 -13.38 -8.75 11.72
CA GLN A 38 -14.68 -9.39 11.80
C GLN A 38 -15.71 -8.51 12.52
N GLU A 39 -15.33 -7.94 13.66
CA GLU A 39 -16.20 -7.02 14.41
C GLU A 39 -16.63 -5.82 13.55
N ARG A 40 -15.69 -5.22 12.81
CA ARG A 40 -16.00 -4.11 11.91
C ARG A 40 -16.90 -4.54 10.76
N LEU A 41 -16.66 -5.72 10.18
CA LEU A 41 -17.49 -6.27 9.11
C LEU A 41 -18.92 -6.54 9.60
N ASP A 42 -19.06 -7.15 10.76
CA ASP A 42 -20.37 -7.44 11.38
C ASP A 42 -21.14 -6.14 11.67
N LEU A 43 -20.43 -5.10 12.14
CA LEU A 43 -21.00 -3.78 12.35
C LEU A 43 -21.50 -3.16 11.02
N VAL A 44 -20.69 -3.23 9.95
CA VAL A 44 -21.11 -2.77 8.60
C VAL A 44 -22.35 -3.50 8.15
N ARG A 45 -22.42 -4.83 8.28
CA ARG A 45 -23.55 -5.64 7.86
C ARG A 45 -24.82 -5.33 8.67
N SER A 46 -24.67 -5.16 9.99
CA SER A 46 -25.78 -4.84 10.90
C SER A 46 -26.40 -3.49 10.57
N VAL A 47 -25.59 -2.42 10.50
CA VAL A 47 -26.04 -1.06 10.25
C VAL A 47 -26.58 -0.89 8.83
N SER A 48 -25.93 -1.49 7.84
CA SER A 48 -26.40 -1.51 6.45
C SER A 48 -27.78 -2.11 6.33
N LYS A 49 -28.04 -3.24 7.04
CA LYS A 49 -29.35 -3.88 7.10
C LYS A 49 -30.40 -3.02 7.80
N GLU A 50 -30.05 -2.38 8.92
CA GLU A 50 -30.94 -1.46 9.66
C GLU A 50 -31.40 -0.30 8.77
N LEU A 51 -30.46 0.30 8.02
CA LEU A 51 -30.73 1.46 7.17
C LEU A 51 -31.35 1.09 5.80
N GLY A 52 -31.39 -0.20 5.46
CA GLY A 52 -31.81 -0.66 4.13
C GLY A 52 -30.86 -0.20 3.00
N LEU A 53 -29.60 0.01 3.33
CA LEU A 53 -28.55 0.44 2.39
C LEU A 53 -27.72 -0.75 1.92
N ASN A 54 -27.16 -0.66 0.69
CA ASN A 54 -26.19 -1.61 0.16
C ASN A 54 -24.78 -1.03 0.32
N VAL A 55 -24.07 -1.44 1.37
CA VAL A 55 -22.69 -1.04 1.63
C VAL A 55 -21.78 -2.24 1.41
N ALA A 56 -20.88 -2.16 0.42
CA ALA A 56 -19.91 -3.18 0.14
C ALA A 56 -18.74 -3.13 1.13
N ALA A 57 -18.19 -4.28 1.48
CA ALA A 57 -16.97 -4.38 2.27
C ALA A 57 -15.79 -4.77 1.35
N LEU A 58 -14.72 -3.99 1.42
CA LEU A 58 -13.49 -4.16 0.65
C LEU A 58 -12.35 -4.60 1.56
N ALA A 59 -11.72 -5.74 1.26
CA ALA A 59 -10.45 -6.14 1.87
C ALA A 59 -9.29 -5.59 1.01
N ASP A 60 -8.50 -4.69 1.58
CA ASP A 60 -7.32 -4.12 0.93
C ASP A 60 -6.07 -4.84 1.42
N LEU A 61 -5.50 -5.69 0.57
CA LEU A 61 -4.33 -6.52 0.85
C LEU A 61 -3.09 -5.64 0.95
N GLN A 62 -2.19 -6.00 1.88
CA GLN A 62 -1.00 -5.19 2.16
C GLN A 62 -0.03 -5.11 0.99
N GLY A 63 0.15 -6.23 0.27
CA GLY A 63 1.19 -6.38 -0.73
C GLY A 63 2.60 -6.51 -0.15
N PRO A 64 3.61 -6.60 -1.02
CA PRO A 64 5.00 -6.85 -0.63
C PRO A 64 5.70 -5.59 -0.10
N LYS A 65 5.24 -5.04 1.01
CA LYS A 65 5.87 -3.86 1.60
C LYS A 65 7.23 -4.21 2.18
N ILE A 66 8.29 -3.68 1.57
CA ILE A 66 9.67 -3.80 2.07
C ILE A 66 9.82 -2.89 3.28
N ARG A 67 10.50 -3.37 4.32
CA ARG A 67 10.69 -2.61 5.56
C ARG A 67 12.11 -2.78 6.10
N THR A 68 12.55 -1.82 6.89
CA THR A 68 13.71 -1.97 7.77
C THR A 68 13.40 -2.98 8.87
N GLY A 69 14.44 -3.64 9.37
CA GLY A 69 14.36 -4.44 10.59
C GLY A 69 14.29 -3.59 11.86
N LEU A 70 14.65 -4.22 12.97
CA LEU A 70 14.73 -3.56 14.29
C LEU A 70 16.08 -2.86 14.45
N PHE A 71 16.08 -1.77 15.20
CA PHE A 71 17.28 -1.06 15.65
C PHE A 71 17.53 -1.27 17.14
N GLU A 72 18.77 -1.04 17.56
CA GLU A 72 19.11 -0.94 18.97
C GLU A 72 18.27 0.17 19.64
N LYS A 73 17.73 -0.13 20.81
CA LYS A 73 16.89 0.80 21.57
C LYS A 73 17.72 1.53 22.60
N ALA A 74 17.54 2.83 22.70
CA ALA A 74 18.04 3.60 23.83
C ALA A 74 17.25 3.23 25.10
N GLU A 75 17.89 3.40 26.25
CA GLU A 75 17.28 3.11 27.56
C GLU A 75 16.01 3.96 27.75
N GLY A 76 14.88 3.29 27.99
CA GLY A 76 13.56 3.93 28.16
C GLY A 76 12.78 4.18 26.87
N GLU A 77 13.31 3.86 25.69
CA GLU A 77 12.58 3.98 24.42
C GLU A 77 11.83 2.68 24.05
N SER A 78 10.63 2.83 23.50
CA SER A 78 9.82 1.70 23.02
C SER A 78 10.30 1.17 21.66
N ASN A 79 10.85 2.05 20.79
CA ASN A 79 11.31 1.74 19.44
C ASN A 79 12.74 2.20 19.24
N GLY A 80 13.52 1.41 18.47
CA GLY A 80 14.86 1.82 18.05
C GLY A 80 14.79 2.81 16.88
N LYS A 81 15.71 3.77 16.89
CA LYS A 81 15.87 4.75 15.79
C LYS A 81 17.27 5.31 15.77
N ILE A 82 17.69 5.74 14.60
CA ILE A 82 18.95 6.45 14.36
C ILE A 82 18.69 7.68 13.52
N ASP A 83 19.61 8.63 13.50
CA ASP A 83 19.59 9.78 12.58
C ASP A 83 20.77 9.68 11.62
N LEU A 84 20.47 9.63 10.33
CA LEU A 84 21.46 9.64 9.27
C LEU A 84 21.77 11.06 8.81
N LYS A 85 23.05 11.33 8.56
CA LYS A 85 23.55 12.64 8.08
C LYS A 85 23.92 12.54 6.61
N ILE A 86 23.78 13.64 5.86
CA ILE A 86 24.18 13.71 4.46
C ILE A 86 25.65 13.26 4.31
N GLY A 87 25.92 12.41 3.33
CA GLY A 87 27.21 11.80 3.08
C GLY A 87 27.59 10.64 4.00
N GLY A 88 26.78 10.38 5.04
CA GLY A 88 27.01 9.24 5.95
C GLY A 88 26.83 7.92 5.22
N LYS A 89 27.76 6.98 5.43
CA LYS A 89 27.66 5.61 4.91
C LYS A 89 26.64 4.83 5.72
N PHE A 90 25.85 4.01 5.04
CA PHE A 90 24.86 3.14 5.66
C PHE A 90 24.64 1.88 4.83
N THR A 91 24.52 0.74 5.49
CA THR A 91 24.35 -0.55 4.82
C THR A 91 22.98 -1.13 5.13
N ILE A 92 22.23 -1.52 4.08
CA ILE A 92 21.03 -2.34 4.23
C ILE A 92 21.41 -3.78 3.91
N THR A 93 21.18 -4.69 4.84
CA THR A 93 21.58 -6.09 4.72
C THR A 93 20.40 -7.06 4.76
N THR A 94 20.54 -8.19 4.07
CA THR A 94 19.60 -9.31 4.19
C THR A 94 19.89 -10.23 5.37
N ASP A 95 21.01 -10.01 6.08
CA ASP A 95 21.30 -10.73 7.33
C ASP A 95 20.30 -10.34 8.42
N ASP A 96 19.94 -11.30 9.26
CA ASP A 96 19.03 -11.04 10.38
C ASP A 96 19.82 -10.45 11.57
N ILE A 97 19.90 -9.13 11.61
CA ILE A 97 20.62 -8.38 12.65
C ILE A 97 19.72 -7.33 13.29
N VAL A 98 20.08 -6.93 14.52
CA VAL A 98 19.60 -5.67 15.10
C VAL A 98 20.45 -4.55 14.53
N GLY A 99 19.82 -3.54 13.96
CA GLY A 99 20.47 -2.41 13.30
C GLY A 99 21.06 -1.41 14.28
N ASN A 100 22.01 -0.63 13.79
CA ASN A 100 22.70 0.42 14.52
C ASN A 100 22.97 1.62 13.59
N GLN A 101 23.88 2.51 13.97
CA GLN A 101 24.21 3.73 13.19
C GLN A 101 24.85 3.42 11.80
N GLU A 102 25.32 2.19 11.57
CA GLU A 102 26.07 1.83 10.35
C GLU A 102 25.28 0.90 9.43
N ARG A 103 24.36 0.08 9.97
CA ARG A 103 23.66 -0.93 9.19
C ARG A 103 22.32 -1.36 9.81
N VAL A 104 21.41 -1.88 8.95
CA VAL A 104 20.12 -2.45 9.37
C VAL A 104 19.75 -3.63 8.48
N SER A 105 19.00 -4.58 9.03
CA SER A 105 18.37 -5.64 8.25
C SER A 105 17.18 -5.13 7.43
N THR A 106 16.82 -5.88 6.38
CA THR A 106 15.58 -5.65 5.61
C THR A 106 14.73 -6.91 5.58
N THR A 107 13.40 -6.72 5.46
CA THR A 107 12.45 -7.83 5.27
C THR A 107 12.57 -8.48 3.89
N PHE A 108 13.15 -7.80 2.91
CA PHE A 108 13.27 -8.29 1.55
C PHE A 108 14.64 -8.92 1.28
N LYS A 109 14.67 -10.24 1.23
CA LYS A 109 15.91 -11.02 1.03
C LYS A 109 16.48 -10.93 -0.40
N GLY A 110 15.68 -10.48 -1.39
CA GLY A 110 16.10 -10.24 -2.77
C GLY A 110 16.75 -8.88 -3.03
N LEU A 111 16.82 -8.00 -2.01
CA LEU A 111 17.28 -6.62 -2.20
C LEU A 111 18.65 -6.51 -2.90
N PRO A 112 19.71 -7.29 -2.54
CA PRO A 112 20.99 -7.20 -3.21
C PRO A 112 20.99 -7.64 -4.67
N GLN A 113 20.06 -8.55 -5.05
CA GLN A 113 19.93 -9.01 -6.44
C GLN A 113 19.23 -7.98 -7.33
N ASP A 114 18.32 -7.20 -6.75
CA ASP A 114 17.50 -6.23 -7.48
C ASP A 114 18.15 -4.85 -7.56
N CYS A 115 19.06 -4.50 -6.61
CA CYS A 115 19.73 -3.22 -6.55
C CYS A 115 21.05 -3.20 -7.35
N LYS A 116 21.38 -2.03 -7.90
CA LYS A 116 22.66 -1.74 -8.55
C LYS A 116 23.19 -0.37 -8.12
N PRO A 117 24.50 -0.10 -8.29
CA PRO A 117 25.06 1.22 -8.01
C PRO A 117 24.32 2.33 -8.77
N GLY A 118 24.01 3.41 -8.06
CA GLY A 118 23.24 4.55 -8.55
C GLY A 118 21.74 4.51 -8.25
N ASP A 119 21.19 3.35 -7.88
CA ASP A 119 19.78 3.26 -7.47
C ASP A 119 19.52 4.08 -6.20
N VAL A 120 18.29 4.56 -6.08
CA VAL A 120 17.82 5.36 -4.95
C VAL A 120 16.96 4.50 -4.05
N ILE A 121 17.19 4.60 -2.74
CA ILE A 121 16.39 3.94 -1.70
C ILE A 121 15.75 5.02 -0.84
N LEU A 122 14.41 5.02 -0.80
CA LEU A 122 13.62 5.90 0.04
C LEU A 122 13.22 5.17 1.32
N ILE A 123 13.41 5.80 2.48
CA ILE A 123 13.00 5.26 3.78
C ILE A 123 11.97 6.19 4.41
N ASP A 124 10.91 5.60 5.01
CA ASP A 124 9.79 6.31 5.65
C ASP A 124 9.16 7.36 4.69
N ASP A 125 8.75 6.88 3.50
CA ASP A 125 8.12 7.68 2.44
C ASP A 125 9.00 8.86 1.97
N GLY A 126 10.33 8.63 1.93
CA GLY A 126 11.30 9.62 1.43
C GLY A 126 11.80 10.64 2.46
N LYS A 127 11.45 10.50 3.75
CA LYS A 127 12.03 11.34 4.82
C LYS A 127 13.53 11.19 4.92
N THR A 128 14.05 10.00 4.59
CA THR A 128 15.48 9.73 4.46
C THR A 128 15.74 9.09 3.11
N VAL A 129 16.75 9.58 2.39
CA VAL A 129 17.09 9.08 1.06
C VAL A 129 18.53 8.60 1.05
N LEU A 130 18.71 7.39 0.54
CA LEU A 130 20.01 6.78 0.32
C LEU A 130 20.25 6.57 -1.17
N GLN A 131 21.52 6.63 -1.59
CA GLN A 131 21.95 6.22 -2.92
C GLN A 131 22.87 5.01 -2.79
N VAL A 132 22.65 4.00 -3.62
CA VAL A 132 23.44 2.77 -3.63
C VAL A 132 24.80 3.05 -4.23
N ASP A 133 25.87 2.76 -3.49
CA ASP A 133 27.27 2.85 -3.92
C ASP A 133 27.76 1.52 -4.51
N SER A 134 27.45 0.42 -3.83
CA SER A 134 27.87 -0.93 -4.22
C SER A 134 26.99 -2.00 -3.60
N VAL A 135 26.99 -3.18 -4.22
CA VAL A 135 26.35 -4.38 -3.67
C VAL A 135 27.41 -5.45 -3.47
N SER A 136 27.43 -6.09 -2.31
CA SER A 136 28.42 -7.12 -1.96
C SER A 136 27.80 -8.20 -1.10
N GLY A 137 27.60 -9.40 -1.64
CA GLY A 137 26.94 -10.51 -0.94
C GLY A 137 25.55 -10.13 -0.48
N ASN A 138 25.32 -10.08 0.82
CA ASN A 138 24.03 -9.75 1.44
C ASN A 138 23.85 -8.25 1.70
N ASP A 139 24.86 -7.43 1.39
CA ASP A 139 24.92 -6.03 1.75
C ASP A 139 24.69 -5.12 0.55
N VAL A 140 23.80 -4.15 0.71
CA VAL A 140 23.60 -3.00 -0.17
C VAL A 140 24.22 -1.80 0.54
N ASN A 141 25.39 -1.37 0.08
CA ASN A 141 26.14 -0.28 0.68
C ASN A 141 25.71 1.04 0.04
N CYS A 142 25.35 2.00 0.86
CA CYS A 142 24.78 3.27 0.45
C CYS A 142 25.46 4.44 1.13
N HIS A 143 25.24 5.63 0.59
CA HIS A 143 25.43 6.88 1.32
C HIS A 143 24.12 7.66 1.40
N CYS A 144 23.96 8.44 2.46
CA CYS A 144 22.78 9.24 2.69
C CYS A 144 22.82 10.54 1.86
N THR A 145 21.79 10.77 1.04
CA THR A 145 21.64 11.98 0.22
C THR A 145 20.63 12.97 0.81
N VAL A 146 19.63 12.48 1.56
CA VAL A 146 18.71 13.31 2.34
C VAL A 146 18.73 12.82 3.77
N ALA A 147 19.19 13.68 4.68
CA ALA A 147 19.31 13.39 6.10
C ALA A 147 17.94 13.23 6.76
N GLY A 148 17.83 12.28 7.68
CA GLY A 148 16.60 12.06 8.42
C GLY A 148 16.67 10.87 9.36
N PRO A 149 15.57 10.64 10.12
CA PRO A 149 15.47 9.51 11.03
C PRO A 149 15.19 8.21 10.27
N VAL A 150 15.81 7.12 10.73
CA VAL A 150 15.48 5.76 10.32
C VAL A 150 15.16 4.95 11.58
N GLY A 151 14.01 4.33 11.61
CA GLY A 151 13.53 3.58 12.79
C GLY A 151 13.07 2.18 12.45
N ASP A 152 12.55 1.50 13.47
CA ASP A 152 12.00 0.15 13.37
C ASP A 152 10.88 0.07 12.33
N HIS A 153 10.92 -0.98 11.49
CA HIS A 153 9.87 -1.35 10.54
C HIS A 153 9.43 -0.24 9.56
N LYS A 154 10.33 0.71 9.26
CA LYS A 154 10.05 1.77 8.30
C LYS A 154 9.97 1.23 6.87
N GLY A 155 9.02 1.74 6.09
CA GLY A 155 8.90 1.38 4.69
C GLY A 155 10.16 1.73 3.90
N ILE A 156 10.53 0.83 3.00
CA ILE A 156 11.61 1.02 2.01
C ILE A 156 10.96 1.01 0.63
N ASN A 157 11.18 2.06 -0.14
CA ASN A 157 10.77 2.17 -1.53
C ASN A 157 12.00 2.26 -2.44
N LEU A 158 11.88 1.70 -3.63
CA LEU A 158 12.95 1.61 -4.62
C LEU A 158 12.42 2.16 -5.96
N PRO A 159 12.35 3.50 -6.12
CA PRO A 159 11.86 4.10 -7.36
C PRO A 159 12.67 3.63 -8.57
N GLY A 160 11.96 3.20 -9.62
CA GLY A 160 12.59 2.73 -10.86
C GLY A 160 13.26 1.36 -10.80
N VAL A 161 13.26 0.68 -9.65
CA VAL A 161 13.80 -0.69 -9.50
C VAL A 161 12.68 -1.71 -9.67
N ALA A 162 12.86 -2.65 -10.59
CA ALA A 162 11.96 -3.79 -10.75
C ALA A 162 12.24 -4.83 -9.67
N VAL A 163 11.53 -4.72 -8.52
CA VAL A 163 11.70 -5.66 -7.42
C VAL A 163 11.09 -7.03 -7.77
N SER A 164 11.79 -8.10 -7.43
CA SER A 164 11.42 -9.49 -7.75
C SER A 164 10.36 -10.10 -6.83
N ILE A 165 9.80 -9.33 -5.90
CA ILE A 165 8.76 -9.80 -4.96
C ILE A 165 7.43 -9.99 -5.71
N PRO A 166 6.71 -11.13 -5.53
CA PRO A 166 5.35 -11.29 -6.04
C PRO A 166 4.38 -10.22 -5.48
N ALA A 167 3.40 -9.79 -6.27
CA ALA A 167 2.39 -8.84 -5.80
C ALA A 167 1.57 -9.41 -4.63
N LEU A 168 1.30 -10.71 -4.62
CA LEU A 168 0.62 -11.40 -3.52
C LEU A 168 1.64 -12.14 -2.63
N THR A 169 1.80 -11.68 -1.38
CA THR A 169 2.65 -12.34 -0.39
C THR A 169 1.94 -13.52 0.26
N LYS A 170 2.67 -14.41 0.95
CA LYS A 170 2.05 -15.49 1.74
C LYS A 170 1.06 -14.97 2.78
N LYS A 171 1.36 -13.82 3.40
CA LYS A 171 0.44 -13.18 4.35
C LYS A 171 -0.82 -12.67 3.64
N ASP A 172 -0.69 -12.15 2.43
CA ASP A 172 -1.84 -11.73 1.64
C ASP A 172 -2.69 -12.92 1.18
N GLU A 173 -2.09 -14.08 0.89
CA GLU A 173 -2.85 -15.31 0.63
C GLU A 173 -3.71 -15.72 1.85
N GLU A 174 -3.14 -15.66 3.06
CA GLU A 174 -3.88 -15.91 4.30
C GLU A 174 -5.02 -14.89 4.50
N ASN A 175 -4.71 -13.61 4.30
CA ASN A 175 -5.67 -12.52 4.39
C ASN A 175 -6.82 -12.66 3.37
N LEU A 176 -6.50 -13.03 2.13
CA LEU A 176 -7.48 -13.27 1.07
C LEU A 176 -8.41 -14.43 1.43
N ARG A 177 -7.86 -15.56 1.88
CA ARG A 177 -8.66 -16.72 2.31
C ARG A 177 -9.59 -16.36 3.47
N TRP A 178 -9.09 -15.62 4.46
CA TRP A 178 -9.94 -15.13 5.54
C TRP A 178 -11.05 -14.21 5.01
N ALA A 179 -10.72 -13.25 4.17
CA ALA A 179 -11.66 -12.29 3.61
C ALA A 179 -12.78 -12.98 2.83
N LEU A 180 -12.45 -13.96 2.00
CA LEU A 180 -13.42 -14.74 1.25
C LEU A 180 -14.38 -15.50 2.18
N LYS A 181 -13.86 -16.16 3.23
CA LYS A 181 -14.65 -16.86 4.26
C LYS A 181 -15.52 -15.92 5.09
N ALA A 182 -15.01 -14.75 5.44
CA ALA A 182 -15.73 -13.73 6.20
C ALA A 182 -16.87 -13.06 5.41
N GLY A 183 -16.92 -13.22 4.10
CA GLY A 183 -17.99 -12.66 3.28
C GLY A 183 -17.71 -11.25 2.75
N ILE A 184 -16.45 -10.89 2.50
CA ILE A 184 -16.07 -9.66 1.83
C ILE A 184 -16.63 -9.59 0.40
N ASP A 185 -16.97 -8.39 -0.08
CA ASP A 185 -17.57 -8.19 -1.40
C ASP A 185 -16.55 -7.81 -2.48
N LEU A 186 -15.43 -7.20 -2.11
CA LEU A 186 -14.40 -6.69 -3.00
C LEU A 186 -13.01 -6.95 -2.41
N VAL A 187 -12.02 -7.17 -3.26
CA VAL A 187 -10.60 -7.28 -2.86
C VAL A 187 -9.78 -6.27 -3.63
N ALA A 188 -8.88 -5.57 -2.96
CA ALA A 188 -7.87 -4.73 -3.61
C ALA A 188 -6.48 -5.37 -3.47
N LEU A 189 -5.77 -5.50 -4.60
CA LEU A 189 -4.41 -6.03 -4.68
C LEU A 189 -3.42 -4.88 -4.78
N SER A 190 -2.52 -4.76 -3.79
CA SER A 190 -1.50 -3.71 -3.75
C SER A 190 -0.30 -4.03 -4.64
N PHE A 191 0.37 -2.99 -5.11
CA PHE A 191 1.62 -3.07 -5.89
C PHE A 191 1.51 -3.90 -7.17
N VAL A 192 0.36 -3.85 -7.84
CA VAL A 192 0.16 -4.48 -9.16
C VAL A 192 1.12 -3.86 -10.17
N ARG A 193 1.75 -4.69 -10.99
CA ARG A 193 2.70 -4.30 -12.04
C ARG A 193 2.34 -4.85 -13.41
N HIS A 194 1.67 -6.01 -13.43
CA HIS A 194 1.30 -6.75 -14.64
C HIS A 194 -0.11 -7.32 -14.53
N GLY A 195 -0.74 -7.57 -15.66
CA GLY A 195 -2.05 -8.26 -15.69
C GLY A 195 -2.02 -9.63 -15.01
N SER A 196 -0.93 -10.38 -15.16
CA SER A 196 -0.76 -11.71 -14.54
C SER A 196 -0.66 -11.69 -13.00
N ASP A 197 -0.49 -10.55 -12.36
CA ASP A 197 -0.50 -10.47 -10.90
C ASP A 197 -1.84 -10.92 -10.27
N ILE A 198 -2.94 -10.94 -11.05
CA ILE A 198 -4.25 -11.42 -10.61
C ILE A 198 -4.36 -12.95 -10.55
N ASP A 199 -3.53 -13.69 -11.30
CA ASP A 199 -3.71 -15.12 -11.52
C ASP A 199 -3.75 -15.90 -10.19
N ARG A 200 -2.81 -15.63 -9.28
CA ARG A 200 -2.78 -16.29 -7.98
C ARG A 200 -3.99 -15.93 -7.10
N VAL A 201 -4.55 -14.74 -7.25
CA VAL A 201 -5.78 -14.34 -6.55
C VAL A 201 -6.95 -15.18 -7.03
N HIS A 202 -7.10 -15.38 -8.34
CA HIS A 202 -8.14 -16.22 -8.93
C HIS A 202 -8.00 -17.68 -8.53
N GLU A 203 -6.78 -18.25 -8.54
CA GLU A 203 -6.54 -19.62 -8.06
C GLU A 203 -7.04 -19.80 -6.61
N ILE A 204 -6.75 -18.84 -5.70
CA ILE A 204 -7.22 -18.89 -4.31
C ILE A 204 -8.75 -18.77 -4.25
N MET A 205 -9.36 -17.94 -5.08
CA MET A 205 -10.82 -17.83 -5.15
C MET A 205 -11.46 -19.13 -5.59
N ASP A 206 -10.86 -19.81 -6.57
CA ASP A 206 -11.32 -21.12 -7.03
C ASP A 206 -11.16 -22.20 -5.94
N GLU A 207 -10.01 -22.21 -5.23
CA GLU A 207 -9.77 -23.11 -4.09
C GLU A 207 -10.78 -22.91 -2.94
N GLU A 208 -11.18 -21.65 -2.67
CA GLU A 208 -12.16 -21.32 -1.62
C GLU A 208 -13.62 -21.38 -2.12
N GLY A 209 -13.84 -21.60 -3.43
CA GLY A 209 -15.17 -21.70 -4.04
C GLY A 209 -15.97 -20.39 -4.02
N ARG A 210 -15.28 -19.25 -3.97
CA ARG A 210 -15.91 -17.93 -3.94
C ARG A 210 -15.12 -16.90 -4.74
N THR A 211 -15.75 -16.32 -5.75
CA THR A 211 -15.19 -15.24 -6.58
C THR A 211 -15.81 -13.90 -6.19
N VAL A 212 -14.97 -12.90 -6.08
CA VAL A 212 -15.36 -11.49 -5.86
C VAL A 212 -14.54 -10.59 -6.80
N PRO A 213 -15.03 -9.39 -7.15
CA PRO A 213 -14.28 -8.46 -7.99
C PRO A 213 -12.94 -8.07 -7.35
N VAL A 214 -11.91 -7.96 -8.20
CA VAL A 214 -10.54 -7.60 -7.81
C VAL A 214 -10.18 -6.23 -8.36
N ILE A 215 -9.71 -5.35 -7.49
CA ILE A 215 -9.30 -3.99 -7.79
C ILE A 215 -7.77 -3.93 -7.85
N ALA A 216 -7.20 -3.53 -8.99
CA ALA A 216 -5.77 -3.29 -9.10
C ALA A 216 -5.40 -1.95 -8.46
N LYS A 217 -4.49 -1.94 -7.48
CA LYS A 217 -3.92 -0.70 -6.95
C LYS A 217 -2.69 -0.31 -7.78
N LEU A 218 -2.80 0.83 -8.44
CA LEU A 218 -1.77 1.37 -9.32
C LEU A 218 -0.89 2.32 -8.52
N GLU A 219 0.28 1.82 -8.14
CA GLU A 219 1.22 2.46 -7.20
C GLU A 219 2.63 2.55 -7.78
N LYS A 220 2.93 1.77 -8.82
CA LYS A 220 4.26 1.61 -9.39
C LYS A 220 4.35 2.12 -10.82
N PRO A 221 5.51 2.66 -11.28
CA PRO A 221 5.73 3.04 -12.68
C PRO A 221 5.42 1.91 -13.67
N GLN A 222 5.79 0.66 -13.32
CA GLN A 222 5.54 -0.52 -14.15
C GLN A 222 4.04 -0.75 -14.39
N ALA A 223 3.18 -0.41 -13.41
CA ALA A 223 1.74 -0.51 -13.61
C ALA A 223 1.22 0.48 -14.68
N ILE A 224 1.90 1.62 -14.84
CA ILE A 224 1.54 2.61 -15.84
C ILE A 224 2.02 2.19 -17.23
N GLU A 225 3.19 1.57 -17.31
CA GLU A 225 3.70 0.98 -18.55
C GLU A 225 2.80 -0.16 -19.06
N ASN A 226 2.26 -0.97 -18.14
CA ASN A 226 1.40 -2.14 -18.43
C ASN A 226 -0.10 -1.85 -18.22
N LEU A 227 -0.50 -0.58 -18.25
CA LEU A 227 -1.84 -0.16 -17.83
C LEU A 227 -2.97 -0.83 -18.63
N ASP A 228 -2.79 -1.00 -19.92
CA ASP A 228 -3.82 -1.58 -20.80
C ASP A 228 -4.10 -3.04 -20.42
N GLU A 229 -3.06 -3.87 -20.26
CA GLU A 229 -3.24 -5.26 -19.85
C GLU A 229 -3.83 -5.41 -18.43
N ILE A 230 -3.47 -4.49 -17.51
CA ILE A 230 -4.03 -4.49 -16.16
C ILE A 230 -5.52 -4.16 -16.20
N ILE A 231 -5.92 -3.11 -16.93
CA ILE A 231 -7.32 -2.73 -17.04
C ILE A 231 -8.14 -3.85 -17.72
N ASP A 232 -7.56 -4.58 -18.67
CA ASP A 232 -8.25 -5.67 -19.36
C ASP A 232 -8.67 -6.80 -18.40
N VAL A 233 -7.80 -7.19 -17.48
CA VAL A 233 -8.01 -8.39 -16.64
C VAL A 233 -8.60 -8.09 -15.26
N PHE A 234 -8.37 -6.89 -14.68
CA PHE A 234 -8.94 -6.53 -13.39
C PHE A 234 -10.35 -5.97 -13.53
N ASP A 235 -11.18 -6.13 -12.50
CA ASP A 235 -12.57 -5.65 -12.49
C ASP A 235 -12.68 -4.14 -12.29
N ALA A 236 -11.72 -3.55 -11.58
CA ALA A 236 -11.63 -2.12 -11.31
C ALA A 236 -10.16 -1.72 -11.05
N VAL A 237 -9.89 -0.43 -11.04
CA VAL A 237 -8.57 0.11 -10.69
C VAL A 237 -8.66 1.14 -9.57
N MET A 238 -7.59 1.24 -8.78
CA MET A 238 -7.44 2.26 -7.74
C MET A 238 -6.16 3.06 -7.99
N VAL A 239 -6.30 4.36 -8.17
CA VAL A 239 -5.19 5.31 -8.22
C VAL A 239 -4.75 5.59 -6.79
N ALA A 240 -3.69 4.94 -6.31
CA ALA A 240 -3.18 5.09 -4.96
C ALA A 240 -2.13 6.22 -4.91
N ARG A 241 -2.61 7.48 -4.96
CA ARG A 241 -1.76 8.67 -5.14
C ARG A 241 -0.66 8.82 -4.10
N GLY A 242 -0.90 8.40 -2.86
CA GLY A 242 0.11 8.47 -1.79
C GLY A 242 1.34 7.63 -2.10
N ASP A 243 1.13 6.33 -2.38
CA ASP A 243 2.22 5.41 -2.70
C ASP A 243 2.82 5.73 -4.09
N MET A 244 1.98 6.15 -5.04
CA MET A 244 2.44 6.58 -6.37
C MET A 244 3.36 7.80 -6.30
N ALA A 245 3.09 8.77 -5.44
CA ALA A 245 3.92 9.97 -5.26
C ALA A 245 5.30 9.69 -4.64
N VAL A 246 5.48 8.50 -4.04
CA VAL A 246 6.79 8.03 -3.54
C VAL A 246 7.58 7.33 -4.64
N GLU A 247 6.90 6.73 -5.62
CA GLU A 247 7.48 5.90 -6.67
C GLU A 247 7.64 6.63 -8.02
N CYS A 248 6.84 7.67 -8.26
CA CYS A 248 6.86 8.48 -9.48
C CYS A 248 7.19 9.95 -9.16
N PRO A 249 7.67 10.74 -10.14
CA PRO A 249 7.79 12.18 -9.98
C PRO A 249 6.44 12.80 -9.58
N LEU A 250 6.44 13.59 -8.51
CA LEU A 250 5.22 14.14 -7.92
C LEU A 250 4.38 14.94 -8.93
N GLU A 251 5.06 15.68 -9.79
CA GLU A 251 4.47 16.49 -10.87
C GLU A 251 3.79 15.67 -11.96
N GLU A 252 4.12 14.39 -12.10
CA GLU A 252 3.51 13.49 -13.08
C GLU A 252 2.24 12.82 -12.55
N VAL A 253 2.08 12.71 -11.23
CA VAL A 253 0.96 12.00 -10.59
C VAL A 253 -0.42 12.50 -11.09
N PRO A 254 -0.69 13.81 -11.24
CA PRO A 254 -1.98 14.28 -11.76
C PRO A 254 -2.23 13.88 -13.23
N LEU A 255 -1.17 13.82 -14.04
CA LEU A 255 -1.28 13.38 -15.44
C LEU A 255 -1.53 11.88 -15.53
N ILE A 256 -0.79 11.10 -14.75
CA ILE A 256 -0.96 9.65 -14.64
C ILE A 256 -2.38 9.31 -14.18
N GLN A 257 -2.90 10.01 -13.15
CA GLN A 257 -4.27 9.84 -12.69
C GLN A 257 -5.29 10.04 -13.83
N LYS A 258 -5.18 11.13 -14.60
CA LYS A 258 -6.09 11.40 -15.72
C LYS A 258 -6.01 10.32 -16.79
N GLN A 259 -4.81 9.85 -17.12
CA GLN A 259 -4.61 8.78 -18.09
C GLN A 259 -5.26 7.46 -17.62
N ILE A 260 -5.10 7.10 -16.35
CA ILE A 260 -5.73 5.90 -15.78
C ILE A 260 -7.26 6.01 -15.86
N ILE A 261 -7.83 7.14 -15.43
CA ILE A 261 -9.26 7.37 -15.43
C ILE A 261 -9.82 7.28 -16.85
N GLU A 262 -9.17 7.94 -17.83
CA GLU A 262 -9.60 7.92 -19.23
C GLU A 262 -9.62 6.51 -19.79
N LYS A 263 -8.52 5.75 -19.66
CA LYS A 263 -8.41 4.38 -20.16
C LYS A 263 -9.41 3.43 -19.49
N ALA A 264 -9.56 3.49 -18.17
CA ALA A 264 -10.51 2.64 -17.46
C ALA A 264 -11.97 2.95 -17.89
N ARG A 265 -12.32 4.22 -18.07
CA ARG A 265 -13.66 4.62 -18.56
C ARG A 265 -13.95 4.10 -19.95
N LEU A 266 -12.98 4.13 -20.86
CA LEU A 266 -13.15 3.58 -22.21
C LEU A 266 -13.49 2.08 -22.19
N GLN A 267 -13.06 1.37 -21.17
CA GLN A 267 -13.36 -0.05 -20.97
C GLN A 267 -14.51 -0.29 -19.98
N ALA A 268 -15.24 0.76 -19.58
CA ALA A 268 -16.33 0.70 -18.60
C ALA A 268 -15.92 0.10 -17.24
N LYS A 269 -14.64 0.27 -16.85
CA LYS A 269 -14.12 -0.18 -15.55
C LYS A 269 -14.25 0.93 -14.49
N PRO A 270 -14.72 0.62 -13.28
CA PRO A 270 -14.75 1.57 -12.17
C PRO A 270 -13.35 2.04 -11.77
N VAL A 271 -13.23 3.30 -11.36
CA VAL A 271 -11.98 3.88 -10.87
C VAL A 271 -12.20 4.44 -9.46
N ILE A 272 -11.31 4.07 -8.54
CA ILE A 272 -11.24 4.64 -7.20
C ILE A 272 -10.01 5.55 -7.16
N VAL A 273 -10.20 6.83 -6.83
CA VAL A 273 -9.07 7.75 -6.56
C VAL A 273 -8.87 7.79 -5.06
N ALA A 274 -7.74 7.25 -4.60
CA ALA A 274 -7.43 7.11 -3.18
C ALA A 274 -6.39 8.14 -2.73
N THR A 275 -6.27 8.24 -1.40
CA THR A 275 -5.46 9.21 -0.67
C THR A 275 -6.01 10.62 -0.82
N GLN A 276 -6.66 11.07 0.25
CA GLN A 276 -7.06 12.48 0.34
C GLN A 276 -5.81 13.34 0.39
N THR A 277 -5.79 14.36 -0.45
CA THR A 277 -4.77 15.40 -0.40
C THR A 277 -5.11 16.48 0.62
N VAL A 278 -6.25 16.34 1.30
CA VAL A 278 -6.77 17.33 2.25
C VAL A 278 -6.29 17.02 3.63
N SER A 279 -5.50 17.92 4.19
CA SER A 279 -5.38 18.06 5.63
C SER A 279 -6.69 18.68 6.12
N TYR A 280 -7.38 18.07 7.09
CA TYR A 280 -8.56 18.64 7.73
C TYR A 280 -8.31 20.03 8.38
N THR A 281 -7.08 20.49 8.40
CA THR A 281 -6.65 21.80 8.89
C THR A 281 -6.66 22.90 7.82
N HIS A 282 -6.94 22.56 6.54
CA HIS A 282 -6.95 23.52 5.43
C HIS A 282 -8.21 23.34 4.60
N PRO A 283 -9.24 24.22 4.76
CA PRO A 283 -10.49 24.16 3.98
C PRO A 283 -10.28 24.24 2.47
N ASP A 284 -9.21 24.92 2.03
CA ASP A 284 -8.92 25.19 0.63
C ASP A 284 -8.46 23.95 -0.15
N ALA A 285 -8.05 22.89 0.54
CA ALA A 285 -7.69 21.65 -0.11
C ALA A 285 -8.95 20.80 -0.47
N ALA A 286 -10.13 21.19 0.02
CA ALA A 286 -11.42 20.60 -0.40
C ALA A 286 -11.82 21.04 -1.82
N ASP A 287 -11.24 22.12 -2.33
CA ASP A 287 -11.54 22.66 -3.65
C ASP A 287 -10.80 21.95 -4.80
N ASP A 288 -10.08 20.86 -4.51
CA ASP A 288 -9.61 19.98 -5.56
C ASP A 288 -10.76 19.10 -6.09
N LEU A 289 -11.83 19.81 -6.50
CA LEU A 289 -13.06 19.29 -7.14
C LEU A 289 -12.78 18.54 -8.46
N LEU A 290 -11.55 18.53 -8.93
CA LEU A 290 -11.12 17.71 -10.07
C LEU A 290 -11.19 16.19 -9.78
N CYS A 291 -11.42 15.80 -8.55
CA CYS A 291 -11.65 14.40 -8.17
C CYS A 291 -13.14 14.01 -8.15
N VAL A 292 -14.07 14.96 -8.26
CA VAL A 292 -15.52 14.72 -8.08
C VAL A 292 -16.32 14.87 -9.39
N ASP A 293 -15.77 15.53 -10.39
CA ASP A 293 -16.45 15.74 -11.69
C ASP A 293 -16.12 14.64 -12.70
N LEU A 294 -16.48 13.39 -12.37
CA LEU A 294 -16.55 12.31 -13.38
C LEU A 294 -17.70 11.36 -13.08
#